data_23b37365ee021ec51f6043b9a1e15bd9
#
_entry.id   23b37365ee021ec51f6043b9a1e15bd9
#
_cell.length_a   1.000
_cell.length_b   1.000
_cell.length_c   1.000
_cell.angle_alpha   90.00
_cell.angle_beta   90.00
_cell.angle_gamma   90.00
#
_symmetry.space_group_name_H-M   'P 1'
#
loop_
_entity.id
_entity.type
_entity.pdbx_description
1 polymer ?
#
loop_
_entity_poly.entity_id
_entity_poly.type
_entity_poly.pdbx_seq_one_letter_code
_entity_poly.pdbx_strand_id
1 'polypeptide(L)'
;MKWKIWPAVVIAGFFVSAAIAEDQSKEELKRDAVSRLVEAHDVALPVYIGRVYVKQAALTAARDLLAERGKAARLDRKIWNMDSPHWQGAERELMQGTDALIQRKVASGAWVQEAWSEQVATILNGEEADEIAVHFRSEGGALQRRVIEWFVGELTLQTYTFTDRLKYGVSGSEQEMRDLQVATYEAKNHFAPIYDLTKYDNTMRFAASEAGIKYFKMMAIQGVGLVHQHLEVVAAEARKTIRSRAGLVDPYIDKSRRE
;
A
#
# COMPACT_ATOMS: atom_id res chain seq x y z
N MET A 1 52.43 -33.98 -38.86
CA MET A 1 51.14 -33.27 -38.94
C MET A 1 50.90 -32.53 -37.67
N LYS A 2 51.13 -31.19 -37.64
CA LYS A 2 50.84 -30.32 -36.47
C LYS A 2 49.55 -29.57 -36.75
N TRP A 3 48.53 -29.84 -35.97
CA TRP A 3 47.22 -29.23 -36.06
C TRP A 3 47.24 -27.79 -35.57
N LYS A 4 46.95 -26.84 -36.47
CA LYS A 4 46.70 -25.44 -36.16
C LYS A 4 45.19 -25.29 -35.83
N ILE A 5 44.80 -25.48 -34.56
CA ILE A 5 43.44 -25.22 -34.08
C ILE A 5 43.54 -24.13 -32.99
N TRP A 6 43.94 -22.92 -33.33
CA TRP A 6 44.04 -21.90 -32.29
C TRP A 6 43.59 -20.47 -32.60
N PRO A 7 42.95 -20.10 -33.70
CA PRO A 7 42.29 -18.80 -33.74
C PRO A 7 40.78 -18.80 -33.50
N ALA A 8 40.05 -19.92 -33.74
CA ALA A 8 38.57 -19.89 -33.67
C ALA A 8 38.02 -19.84 -32.22
N VAL A 9 38.70 -20.46 -31.26
CA VAL A 9 38.23 -20.51 -29.86
C VAL A 9 38.42 -19.16 -29.14
N VAL A 10 39.48 -18.43 -29.47
CA VAL A 10 39.74 -17.09 -28.86
C VAL A 10 38.73 -16.06 -29.36
N ILE A 11 38.33 -16.10 -30.63
CA ILE A 11 37.35 -15.18 -31.21
C ILE A 11 35.96 -15.43 -30.66
N ALA A 12 35.53 -16.68 -30.49
CA ALA A 12 34.25 -17.02 -29.88
C ALA A 12 34.15 -16.59 -28.41
N GLY A 13 35.26 -16.71 -27.65
CA GLY A 13 35.35 -16.24 -26.26
C GLY A 13 35.18 -14.72 -26.11
N PHE A 14 35.75 -13.95 -27.04
CA PHE A 14 35.63 -12.48 -27.05
C PHE A 14 34.20 -12.03 -27.39
N PHE A 15 33.53 -12.68 -28.34
CA PHE A 15 32.12 -12.34 -28.69
C PHE A 15 31.15 -12.69 -27.58
N VAL A 16 31.34 -13.81 -26.91
CA VAL A 16 30.50 -14.19 -25.75
C VAL A 16 30.71 -13.26 -24.59
N SER A 17 31.95 -12.87 -24.28
CA SER A 17 32.24 -11.92 -23.21
C SER A 17 31.72 -10.52 -23.51
N ALA A 18 31.79 -10.06 -24.75
CA ALA A 18 31.25 -8.76 -25.17
C ALA A 18 29.71 -8.75 -25.10
N ALA A 19 29.06 -9.82 -25.53
CA ALA A 19 27.58 -9.95 -25.46
C ALA A 19 27.10 -9.98 -24.00
N ILE A 20 27.80 -10.68 -23.11
CA ILE A 20 27.50 -10.71 -21.68
C ILE A 20 27.71 -9.34 -21.05
N ALA A 21 28.79 -8.64 -21.39
CA ALA A 21 29.04 -7.30 -20.87
C ALA A 21 28.03 -6.27 -21.39
N GLU A 22 27.57 -6.38 -22.63
CA GLU A 22 26.53 -5.53 -23.20
C GLU A 22 25.16 -5.79 -22.54
N ASP A 23 24.83 -7.05 -22.27
CA ASP A 23 23.58 -7.42 -21.60
C ASP A 23 23.59 -6.97 -20.13
N GLN A 24 24.70 -7.13 -19.43
CA GLN A 24 24.85 -6.59 -18.07
C GLN A 24 24.75 -5.07 -18.02
N SER A 25 25.33 -4.37 -18.99
CA SER A 25 25.20 -2.91 -19.09
C SER A 25 23.76 -2.45 -19.34
N LYS A 26 23.01 -3.17 -20.18
CA LYS A 26 21.60 -2.88 -20.43
C LYS A 26 20.71 -3.12 -19.20
N GLU A 27 20.97 -4.18 -18.47
CA GLU A 27 20.25 -4.47 -17.22
C GLU A 27 20.58 -3.44 -16.11
N GLU A 28 21.81 -2.98 -16.02
CA GLU A 28 22.21 -1.94 -15.09
C GLU A 28 21.53 -0.60 -15.43
N LEU A 29 21.57 -0.19 -16.69
CA LEU A 29 20.87 1.01 -17.17
C LEU A 29 19.36 0.95 -16.91
N LYS A 30 18.74 -0.22 -17.14
CA LYS A 30 17.33 -0.44 -16.82
C LYS A 30 17.06 -0.29 -15.33
N ARG A 31 17.88 -0.88 -14.48
CA ARG A 31 17.74 -0.79 -13.02
C ARG A 31 17.83 0.66 -12.54
N ASP A 32 18.77 1.41 -13.07
CA ASP A 32 18.93 2.83 -12.73
C ASP A 32 17.73 3.67 -13.18
N ALA A 33 17.18 3.40 -14.37
CA ALA A 33 16.00 4.08 -14.86
C ALA A 33 14.76 3.77 -14.00
N VAL A 34 14.58 2.51 -13.62
CA VAL A 34 13.52 2.07 -12.70
C VAL A 34 13.67 2.75 -11.33
N SER A 35 14.89 2.80 -10.77
CA SER A 35 15.15 3.47 -9.48
C SER A 35 14.77 4.94 -9.54
N ARG A 36 15.20 5.66 -10.58
CA ARG A 36 14.84 7.07 -10.79
C ARG A 36 13.34 7.30 -10.91
N LEU A 37 12.62 6.40 -11.56
CA LEU A 37 11.17 6.48 -11.68
C LEU A 37 10.50 6.25 -10.33
N VAL A 38 10.90 5.22 -9.60
CA VAL A 38 10.32 4.89 -8.28
C VAL A 38 10.61 5.99 -7.26
N GLU A 39 11.83 6.53 -7.23
CA GLU A 39 12.22 7.65 -6.38
C GLU A 39 11.45 8.95 -6.69
N ALA A 40 10.97 9.09 -7.92
CA ALA A 40 10.13 10.23 -8.28
C ALA A 40 8.75 10.20 -7.63
N HIS A 41 8.28 9.05 -7.12
CA HIS A 41 6.97 8.92 -6.49
C HIS A 41 6.96 9.37 -5.04
N ASP A 42 5.84 9.99 -4.64
CA ASP A 42 5.59 10.32 -3.24
C ASP A 42 4.88 9.14 -2.55
N VAL A 43 5.51 8.60 -1.51
CA VAL A 43 4.94 7.51 -0.71
C VAL A 43 4.03 7.98 0.43
N ALA A 44 3.88 9.28 0.63
CA ALA A 44 3.13 9.83 1.75
C ALA A 44 1.67 9.39 1.77
N LEU A 45 1.01 9.40 0.61
CA LEU A 45 -0.39 8.97 0.50
C LEU A 45 -0.56 7.47 0.72
N PRO A 46 0.18 6.55 0.08
CA PRO A 46 0.13 5.12 0.40
C PRO A 46 0.40 4.82 1.88
N VAL A 47 1.37 5.50 2.49
CA VAL A 47 1.67 5.36 3.93
C VAL A 47 0.49 5.82 4.79
N TYR A 48 -0.12 6.96 4.48
CA TYR A 48 -1.30 7.44 5.19
C TYR A 48 -2.45 6.43 5.11
N ILE A 49 -2.77 5.98 3.91
CA ILE A 49 -3.82 4.98 3.68
C ILE A 49 -3.51 3.69 4.42
N GLY A 50 -2.27 3.24 4.37
CA GLY A 50 -1.82 2.04 5.07
C GLY A 50 -2.00 2.13 6.59
N ARG A 51 -1.73 3.29 7.17
CA ARG A 51 -1.97 3.54 8.62
C ARG A 51 -3.45 3.43 8.96
N VAL A 52 -4.31 4.08 8.18
CA VAL A 52 -5.77 4.01 8.37
C VAL A 52 -6.26 2.59 8.22
N TYR A 53 -5.84 1.91 7.17
CA TYR A 53 -6.22 0.54 6.86
C TYR A 53 -5.89 -0.44 7.99
N VAL A 54 -4.64 -0.48 8.42
CA VAL A 54 -4.18 -1.42 9.47
C VAL A 54 -4.83 -1.11 10.82
N LYS A 55 -4.96 0.19 11.16
CA LYS A 55 -5.62 0.61 12.39
C LYS A 55 -7.09 0.19 12.42
N GLN A 56 -7.80 0.38 11.32
CA GLN A 56 -9.21 0.00 11.21
C GLN A 56 -9.39 -1.52 11.30
N ALA A 57 -8.53 -2.31 10.62
CA ALA A 57 -8.56 -3.76 10.70
C ALA A 57 -8.32 -4.29 12.13
N ALA A 58 -7.40 -3.65 12.88
CA ALA A 58 -7.15 -3.99 14.27
C ALA A 58 -8.35 -3.63 15.16
N LEU A 59 -8.94 -2.45 14.95
CA LEU A 59 -10.09 -1.96 15.71
C LEU A 59 -11.32 -2.86 15.53
N THR A 60 -11.61 -3.24 14.30
CA THR A 60 -12.68 -4.20 13.99
C THR A 60 -12.46 -5.53 14.70
N ALA A 61 -11.23 -6.08 14.63
CA ALA A 61 -10.91 -7.33 15.32
C ALA A 61 -11.03 -7.23 16.85
N ALA A 62 -10.66 -6.08 17.43
CA ALA A 62 -10.81 -5.85 18.87
C ALA A 62 -12.30 -5.82 19.28
N ARG A 63 -13.14 -5.11 18.52
CA ARG A 63 -14.58 -5.00 18.76
C ARG A 63 -15.32 -6.32 18.60
N ASP A 64 -14.97 -7.10 17.57
CA ASP A 64 -15.49 -8.45 17.37
C ASP A 64 -15.15 -9.34 18.58
N LEU A 65 -13.89 -9.31 19.01
CA LEU A 65 -13.45 -10.07 20.18
C LEU A 65 -14.18 -9.65 21.47
N LEU A 66 -14.38 -8.36 21.69
CA LEU A 66 -15.14 -7.83 22.82
C LEU A 66 -16.59 -8.27 22.80
N ALA A 67 -17.23 -8.24 21.63
CA ALA A 67 -18.60 -8.70 21.45
C ALA A 67 -18.71 -10.21 21.72
N GLU A 68 -17.81 -11.02 21.18
CA GLU A 68 -17.74 -12.47 21.42
C GLU A 68 -17.56 -12.79 22.92
N ARG A 69 -16.64 -12.10 23.60
CA ARG A 69 -16.34 -12.32 25.02
C ARG A 69 -17.51 -11.88 25.91
N GLY A 70 -18.14 -10.75 25.64
CA GLY A 70 -19.32 -10.28 26.36
C GLY A 70 -20.50 -11.25 26.20
N LYS A 71 -20.73 -11.78 25.00
CA LYS A 71 -21.75 -12.80 24.73
C LYS A 71 -21.46 -14.11 25.50
N ALA A 72 -20.21 -14.58 25.47
CA ALA A 72 -19.78 -15.77 26.22
C ALA A 72 -19.96 -15.61 27.74
N ALA A 73 -19.72 -14.39 28.23
CA ALA A 73 -19.91 -14.03 29.64
C ALA A 73 -21.38 -13.74 30.02
N ARG A 74 -22.31 -13.77 29.04
CA ARG A 74 -23.75 -13.45 29.21
C ARG A 74 -24.00 -12.05 29.78
N LEU A 75 -23.17 -11.08 29.39
CA LEU A 75 -23.35 -9.69 29.79
C LEU A 75 -24.55 -9.07 29.05
N ASP A 76 -25.31 -8.20 29.73
CA ASP A 76 -26.35 -7.41 29.09
C ASP A 76 -25.71 -6.40 28.12
N ARG A 77 -26.28 -6.28 26.93
CA ARG A 77 -25.84 -5.31 25.92
C ARG A 77 -25.96 -3.85 26.36
N LYS A 78 -26.78 -3.55 27.35
CA LYS A 78 -26.88 -2.21 27.94
C LYS A 78 -25.63 -1.86 28.77
N ILE A 79 -24.98 -2.87 29.34
CA ILE A 79 -23.79 -2.71 30.20
C ILE A 79 -22.51 -2.91 29.39
N TRP A 80 -22.55 -3.86 28.44
CA TRP A 80 -21.38 -4.21 27.62
C TRP A 80 -21.60 -3.78 26.16
N ASN A 81 -21.26 -2.54 25.87
CA ASN A 81 -21.36 -1.92 24.54
C ASN A 81 -20.24 -0.88 24.38
N MET A 82 -20.09 -0.33 23.18
CA MET A 82 -19.01 0.62 22.82
C MET A 82 -19.01 1.91 23.65
N ASP A 83 -20.14 2.28 24.25
CA ASP A 83 -20.28 3.48 25.08
C ASP A 83 -19.89 3.24 26.54
N SER A 84 -19.77 1.96 26.96
CA SER A 84 -19.43 1.65 28.33
C SER A 84 -17.93 1.85 28.63
N PRO A 85 -17.58 2.41 29.81
CA PRO A 85 -16.19 2.65 30.20
C PRO A 85 -15.33 1.37 30.21
N HIS A 86 -15.94 0.24 30.56
CA HIS A 86 -15.24 -1.05 30.62
C HIS A 86 -14.94 -1.61 29.23
N TRP A 87 -15.87 -1.49 28.29
CA TRP A 87 -15.61 -1.81 26.88
C TRP A 87 -14.48 -0.96 26.33
N GLN A 88 -14.56 0.37 26.49
CA GLN A 88 -13.55 1.29 26.00
C GLN A 88 -12.17 1.04 26.64
N GLY A 89 -12.15 0.67 27.91
CA GLY A 89 -10.92 0.27 28.61
C GLY A 89 -10.30 -0.98 27.99
N ALA A 90 -11.10 -2.02 27.78
CA ALA A 90 -10.67 -3.25 27.15
C ALA A 90 -10.23 -3.06 25.69
N GLU A 91 -10.95 -2.22 24.92
CA GLU A 91 -10.58 -1.86 23.55
C GLU A 91 -9.19 -1.21 23.50
N ARG A 92 -8.93 -0.21 24.37
CA ARG A 92 -7.60 0.42 24.47
C ARG A 92 -6.50 -0.58 24.79
N GLU A 93 -6.74 -1.50 25.73
CA GLU A 93 -5.76 -2.55 26.06
C GLU A 93 -5.47 -3.48 24.87
N LEU A 94 -6.49 -3.90 24.16
CA LEU A 94 -6.31 -4.74 22.97
C LEU A 94 -5.52 -4.01 21.88
N MET A 95 -5.80 -2.71 21.68
CA MET A 95 -5.17 -1.89 20.66
C MET A 95 -3.71 -1.49 20.97
N GLN A 96 -3.24 -1.67 22.20
CA GLN A 96 -1.84 -1.41 22.53
C GLN A 96 -0.90 -2.22 21.64
N GLY A 97 0.11 -1.55 21.11
CA GLY A 97 1.08 -2.13 20.18
C GLY A 97 0.69 -2.10 18.70
N THR A 98 -0.57 -1.76 18.35
CA THR A 98 -0.97 -1.56 16.95
C THR A 98 -0.18 -0.42 16.31
N ASP A 99 0.00 0.69 17.02
CA ASP A 99 0.79 1.82 16.52
C ASP A 99 2.26 1.43 16.29
N ALA A 100 2.84 0.62 17.17
CA ALA A 100 4.20 0.10 16.98
C ALA A 100 4.33 -0.81 15.76
N LEU A 101 3.30 -1.63 15.47
CA LEU A 101 3.24 -2.44 14.26
C LEU A 101 3.18 -1.56 13.01
N ILE A 102 2.31 -0.54 13.02
CA ILE A 102 2.17 0.43 11.92
C ILE A 102 3.50 1.16 11.69
N GLN A 103 4.15 1.65 12.74
CA GLN A 103 5.44 2.33 12.62
C GLN A 103 6.50 1.42 11.98
N ARG A 104 6.55 0.16 12.38
CA ARG A 104 7.54 -0.79 11.88
C ARG A 104 7.29 -1.25 10.45
N LYS A 105 6.02 -1.46 10.06
CA LYS A 105 5.66 -2.14 8.81
C LYS A 105 5.11 -1.22 7.72
N VAL A 106 4.63 -0.02 8.09
CA VAL A 106 3.94 0.88 7.15
C VAL A 106 4.61 2.24 7.06
N ALA A 107 5.08 2.79 8.18
CA ALA A 107 5.44 4.21 8.25
C ALA A 107 6.64 4.63 7.39
N SER A 108 7.57 3.72 7.12
CA SER A 108 8.77 4.04 6.30
C SER A 108 8.45 4.24 4.81
N GLY A 109 7.34 3.66 4.31
CA GLY A 109 7.03 3.66 2.88
C GLY A 109 7.93 2.78 2.00
N ALA A 110 8.98 2.17 2.55
CA ALA A 110 9.92 1.33 1.80
C ALA A 110 9.22 0.18 1.05
N TRP A 111 8.21 -0.41 1.67
CA TRP A 111 7.39 -1.46 1.09
C TRP A 111 6.65 -1.04 -0.20
N VAL A 112 6.29 0.25 -0.30
CA VAL A 112 5.67 0.80 -1.52
C VAL A 112 6.70 0.87 -2.63
N GLN A 113 7.88 1.38 -2.32
CA GLN A 113 8.98 1.50 -3.28
C GLN A 113 9.45 0.14 -3.78
N GLU A 114 9.58 -0.85 -2.90
CA GLU A 114 9.94 -2.23 -3.27
C GLU A 114 8.88 -2.83 -4.22
N ALA A 115 7.60 -2.75 -3.86
CA ALA A 115 6.52 -3.28 -4.69
C ALA A 115 6.45 -2.60 -6.06
N TRP A 116 6.62 -1.28 -6.12
CA TRP A 116 6.59 -0.54 -7.39
C TRP A 116 7.85 -0.82 -8.22
N SER A 117 9.04 -0.93 -7.61
CA SER A 117 10.27 -1.27 -8.33
C SER A 117 10.13 -2.59 -9.08
N GLU A 118 9.60 -3.62 -8.43
CA GLU A 118 9.39 -4.92 -9.03
C GLU A 118 8.43 -4.84 -10.22
N GLN A 119 7.32 -4.12 -10.09
CA GLN A 119 6.32 -3.98 -11.14
C GLN A 119 6.82 -3.14 -12.31
N VAL A 120 7.45 -2.01 -12.03
CA VAL A 120 8.05 -1.15 -13.07
C VAL A 120 9.07 -1.95 -13.86
N ALA A 121 9.96 -2.68 -13.19
CA ALA A 121 10.98 -3.51 -13.84
C ALA A 121 10.39 -4.63 -14.71
N THR A 122 9.21 -5.14 -14.35
CA THR A 122 8.55 -6.22 -15.10
C THR A 122 7.84 -5.70 -16.36
N ILE A 123 7.27 -4.49 -16.30
CA ILE A 123 6.36 -3.98 -17.34
C ILE A 123 7.02 -3.00 -18.29
N LEU A 124 7.92 -2.16 -17.76
CA LEU A 124 8.60 -1.12 -18.53
C LEU A 124 10.02 -1.55 -18.89
N ASN A 125 10.46 -1.15 -20.08
CA ASN A 125 11.88 -1.18 -20.40
C ASN A 125 12.60 0.06 -19.84
N GLY A 126 13.92 0.13 -19.99
CA GLY A 126 14.72 1.23 -19.44
C GLY A 126 14.40 2.59 -20.08
N GLU A 127 14.15 2.63 -21.38
CA GLU A 127 13.81 3.87 -22.11
C GLU A 127 12.44 4.41 -21.68
N GLU A 128 11.44 3.53 -21.56
CA GLU A 128 10.10 3.90 -21.08
C GLU A 128 10.13 4.40 -19.62
N ALA A 129 10.88 3.73 -18.75
CA ALA A 129 11.03 4.17 -17.36
C ALA A 129 11.72 5.54 -17.26
N ASP A 130 12.71 5.79 -18.10
CA ASP A 130 13.43 7.08 -18.13
C ASP A 130 12.56 8.20 -18.73
N GLU A 131 11.80 7.93 -19.82
CA GLU A 131 10.81 8.86 -20.39
C GLU A 131 9.81 9.33 -19.33
N ILE A 132 9.26 8.38 -18.55
CA ILE A 132 8.31 8.68 -17.48
C ILE A 132 8.96 9.50 -16.36
N ALA A 133 10.17 9.10 -15.94
CA ALA A 133 10.90 9.79 -14.88
C ALA A 133 11.27 11.23 -15.28
N VAL A 134 11.65 11.45 -16.53
CA VAL A 134 11.90 12.79 -17.10
C VAL A 134 10.61 13.60 -17.15
N HIS A 135 9.52 13.01 -17.61
CA HIS A 135 8.22 13.68 -17.63
C HIS A 135 7.81 14.15 -16.22
N PHE A 136 7.94 13.31 -15.21
CA PHE A 136 7.54 13.63 -13.82
C PHE A 136 8.41 14.71 -13.15
N ARG A 137 9.56 15.04 -13.71
CA ARG A 137 10.37 16.20 -13.28
C ARG A 137 9.87 17.52 -13.83
N SER A 138 9.05 17.50 -14.89
CA SER A 138 8.42 18.72 -15.42
C SER A 138 7.29 19.16 -14.49
N GLU A 139 6.94 20.44 -14.52
CA GLU A 139 5.87 21.00 -13.69
C GLU A 139 4.53 20.28 -13.94
N GLY A 140 4.11 20.16 -15.20
CA GLY A 140 2.87 19.45 -15.55
C GLY A 140 2.94 17.95 -15.21
N GLY A 141 4.10 17.31 -15.41
CA GLY A 141 4.31 15.91 -15.09
C GLY A 141 4.27 15.64 -13.59
N ALA A 142 4.85 16.52 -12.77
CA ALA A 142 4.79 16.42 -11.31
C ALA A 142 3.35 16.49 -10.79
N LEU A 143 2.53 17.36 -11.38
CA LEU A 143 1.11 17.45 -11.07
C LEU A 143 0.37 16.18 -11.52
N GLN A 144 0.63 15.71 -12.74
CA GLN A 144 0.01 14.48 -13.26
C GLN A 144 0.35 13.26 -12.42
N ARG A 145 1.61 13.11 -11.97
CA ARG A 145 2.02 12.08 -11.04
C ARG A 145 1.18 12.11 -9.75
N ARG A 146 1.01 13.28 -9.11
CA ARG A 146 0.20 13.43 -7.90
C ARG A 146 -1.26 13.03 -8.11
N VAL A 147 -1.84 13.27 -9.31
CA VAL A 147 -3.19 12.77 -9.66
C VAL A 147 -3.21 11.25 -9.66
N ILE A 148 -2.21 10.62 -10.27
CA ILE A 148 -2.14 9.16 -10.37
C ILE A 148 -2.00 8.55 -8.97
N GLU A 149 -1.10 9.09 -8.16
CA GLU A 149 -0.88 8.63 -6.78
C GLU A 149 -2.15 8.75 -5.94
N TRP A 150 -2.85 9.88 -6.06
CA TRP A 150 -4.15 10.08 -5.44
C TRP A 150 -5.18 9.04 -5.90
N PHE A 151 -5.29 8.83 -7.20
CA PHE A 151 -6.24 7.87 -7.76
C PHE A 151 -6.00 6.43 -7.28
N VAL A 152 -4.74 6.00 -7.28
CA VAL A 152 -4.33 4.67 -6.73
C VAL A 152 -4.70 4.57 -5.25
N GLY A 153 -4.43 5.61 -4.47
CA GLY A 153 -4.75 5.67 -3.06
C GLY A 153 -6.26 5.57 -2.79
N GLU A 154 -7.05 6.34 -3.51
CA GLU A 154 -8.51 6.33 -3.39
C GLU A 154 -9.11 4.99 -3.77
N LEU A 155 -8.66 4.39 -4.88
CA LEU A 155 -9.09 3.05 -5.28
C LEU A 155 -8.72 1.99 -4.24
N THR A 156 -7.54 2.07 -3.63
CA THR A 156 -7.11 1.16 -2.57
C THR A 156 -8.06 1.25 -1.37
N LEU A 157 -8.39 2.46 -0.95
CA LEU A 157 -9.30 2.69 0.18
C LEU A 157 -10.73 2.22 -0.12
N GLN A 158 -11.23 2.48 -1.34
CA GLN A 158 -12.54 2.00 -1.79
C GLN A 158 -12.58 0.47 -1.88
N THR A 159 -11.53 -0.16 -2.40
CA THR A 159 -11.42 -1.62 -2.48
C THR A 159 -11.46 -2.25 -1.09
N TYR A 160 -10.76 -1.67 -0.13
CA TYR A 160 -10.81 -2.09 1.26
C TYR A 160 -12.23 -2.03 1.83
N THR A 161 -12.86 -0.87 1.73
CA THR A 161 -14.22 -0.66 2.23
C THR A 161 -15.22 -1.64 1.63
N PHE A 162 -15.09 -1.92 0.33
CA PHE A 162 -15.96 -2.86 -0.37
C PHE A 162 -15.69 -4.30 0.06
N THR A 163 -14.43 -4.71 0.18
CA THR A 163 -14.04 -6.08 0.57
C THR A 163 -14.46 -6.39 1.99
N ASP A 164 -14.27 -5.46 2.92
CA ASP A 164 -14.71 -5.62 4.31
C ASP A 164 -16.24 -5.72 4.42
N ARG A 165 -16.98 -4.94 3.66
CA ARG A 165 -18.45 -5.04 3.60
C ARG A 165 -18.94 -6.38 3.06
N LEU A 166 -18.27 -6.92 2.03
CA LEU A 166 -18.63 -8.24 1.48
C LEU A 166 -18.28 -9.37 2.44
N LYS A 167 -17.14 -9.27 3.14
CA LYS A 167 -16.62 -10.33 3.98
C LYS A 167 -17.26 -10.41 5.35
N TYR A 168 -17.59 -9.27 5.95
CA TYR A 168 -18.10 -9.17 7.32
C TYR A 168 -19.56 -8.69 7.43
N GLY A 169 -20.20 -8.41 6.29
CA GLY A 169 -21.54 -7.83 6.25
C GLY A 169 -21.56 -6.32 6.55
N VAL A 170 -22.75 -5.72 6.50
CA VAL A 170 -22.96 -4.26 6.65
C VAL A 170 -22.79 -3.76 8.10
N SER A 171 -22.20 -4.54 8.98
CA SER A 171 -22.11 -4.24 10.41
C SER A 171 -20.89 -3.40 10.84
N GLY A 172 -20.29 -2.66 9.93
CA GLY A 172 -19.47 -1.52 10.37
C GLY A 172 -20.38 -0.57 11.14
N SER A 173 -20.04 -0.23 12.39
CA SER A 173 -20.83 0.74 13.15
C SER A 173 -20.91 2.04 12.35
N GLU A 174 -21.98 2.83 12.55
CA GLU A 174 -22.07 4.18 11.96
C GLU A 174 -20.81 5.02 12.28
N GLN A 175 -20.16 4.75 13.40
CA GLN A 175 -18.93 5.41 13.80
C GLN A 175 -17.75 5.02 12.90
N GLU A 176 -17.58 3.74 12.60
CA GLU A 176 -16.53 3.27 11.68
C GLU A 176 -16.67 3.87 10.29
N MET A 177 -17.92 3.97 9.81
CA MET A 177 -18.20 4.63 8.53
C MET A 177 -17.88 6.12 8.58
N ARG A 178 -18.20 6.80 9.68
CA ARG A 178 -17.83 8.21 9.90
C ARG A 178 -16.32 8.38 9.94
N ASP A 179 -15.61 7.55 10.69
CA ASP A 179 -14.15 7.61 10.83
C ASP A 179 -13.47 7.40 9.46
N LEU A 180 -13.98 6.46 8.65
CA LEU A 180 -13.48 6.24 7.30
C LEU A 180 -13.78 7.43 6.37
N GLN A 181 -14.98 8.03 6.48
CA GLN A 181 -15.35 9.23 5.73
C GLN A 181 -14.47 10.43 6.12
N VAL A 182 -14.21 10.61 7.42
CA VAL A 182 -13.30 11.66 7.91
C VAL A 182 -11.90 11.42 7.37
N ALA A 183 -11.35 10.21 7.48
CA ALA A 183 -10.03 9.88 6.96
C ALA A 183 -9.93 10.10 5.44
N THR A 184 -10.96 9.75 4.68
CA THR A 184 -11.03 9.99 3.23
C THR A 184 -11.08 11.49 2.92
N TYR A 185 -11.86 12.25 3.68
CA TYR A 185 -11.95 13.70 3.53
C TYR A 185 -10.64 14.41 3.87
N GLU A 186 -9.99 14.01 4.96
CA GLU A 186 -8.67 14.52 5.34
C GLU A 186 -7.61 14.20 4.28
N ALA A 187 -7.57 12.96 3.78
CA ALA A 187 -6.69 12.58 2.70
C ALA A 187 -6.95 13.41 1.44
N LYS A 188 -8.22 13.63 1.08
CA LYS A 188 -8.59 14.48 -0.05
C LYS A 188 -8.09 15.91 0.12
N ASN A 189 -8.21 16.49 1.30
CA ASN A 189 -7.78 17.86 1.54
C ASN A 189 -6.26 18.02 1.53
N HIS A 190 -5.52 17.01 2.00
CA HIS A 190 -4.06 17.07 2.09
C HIS A 190 -3.36 16.66 0.80
N PHE A 191 -3.90 15.67 0.09
CA PHE A 191 -3.20 15.02 -1.02
C PHE A 191 -3.86 15.25 -2.37
N ALA A 192 -5.19 15.48 -2.42
CA ALA A 192 -5.85 15.71 -3.70
C ALA A 192 -5.40 17.05 -4.29
N PRO A 193 -4.76 17.01 -5.42
CA PRO A 193 -4.27 18.21 -6.04
C PRO A 193 -5.44 18.96 -6.69
N ILE A 194 -5.43 20.28 -6.56
CA ILE A 194 -6.34 21.17 -7.29
C ILE A 194 -5.62 21.58 -8.56
N TYR A 195 -6.02 21.03 -9.73
CA TYR A 195 -5.39 21.41 -10.97
C TYR A 195 -6.26 21.43 -12.19
N ASP A 196 -5.73 22.20 -13.07
CA ASP A 196 -6.11 22.23 -14.46
C ASP A 196 -4.92 21.69 -15.28
N LEU A 197 -4.93 20.39 -15.55
CA LEU A 197 -3.90 19.74 -16.36
C LEU A 197 -3.90 20.25 -17.80
N THR A 198 -4.97 20.90 -18.25
CA THR A 198 -5.08 21.43 -19.60
C THR A 198 -4.12 22.60 -19.86
N LYS A 199 -3.57 23.20 -18.81
CA LYS A 199 -2.53 24.25 -18.92
C LYS A 199 -1.18 23.72 -19.39
N TYR A 200 -0.99 22.39 -19.38
CA TYR A 200 0.28 21.78 -19.69
C TYR A 200 0.16 20.83 -20.88
N ASP A 201 0.57 21.28 -22.06
CA ASP A 201 0.52 20.49 -23.29
C ASP A 201 1.28 19.16 -23.18
N ASN A 202 2.34 19.11 -22.36
CA ASN A 202 3.14 17.92 -22.18
C ASN A 202 2.38 16.80 -21.42
N THR A 203 1.39 17.12 -20.59
CA THR A 203 0.61 16.11 -19.88
C THR A 203 -0.28 15.30 -20.81
N MET A 204 -0.91 15.97 -21.77
CA MET A 204 -1.75 15.32 -22.78
C MET A 204 -0.92 14.49 -23.76
N ARG A 205 0.25 15.00 -24.17
CA ARG A 205 1.16 14.25 -25.04
C ARG A 205 1.70 13.00 -24.33
N PHE A 206 2.09 13.13 -23.06
CA PHE A 206 2.54 11.99 -22.27
C PHE A 206 1.42 10.97 -22.07
N ALA A 207 0.20 11.37 -21.73
CA ALA A 207 -0.94 10.47 -21.58
C ALA A 207 -1.27 9.68 -22.86
N ALA A 208 -0.93 10.22 -24.04
CA ALA A 208 -1.09 9.57 -25.32
C ALA A 208 0.15 8.79 -25.80
N SER A 209 1.29 8.90 -25.11
CA SER A 209 2.52 8.14 -25.44
C SER A 209 2.39 6.67 -25.02
N GLU A 210 3.19 5.80 -25.66
CA GLU A 210 3.20 4.38 -25.31
C GLU A 210 3.63 4.15 -23.86
N ALA A 211 4.67 4.83 -23.42
CA ALA A 211 5.16 4.78 -22.04
C ALA A 211 4.10 5.27 -21.05
N GLY A 212 3.42 6.39 -21.35
CA GLY A 212 2.34 6.91 -20.52
C GLY A 212 1.16 5.95 -20.41
N ILE A 213 0.68 5.39 -21.51
CA ILE A 213 -0.42 4.40 -21.53
C ILE A 213 -0.06 3.16 -20.71
N LYS A 214 1.14 2.60 -20.88
CA LYS A 214 1.63 1.45 -20.10
C LYS A 214 1.68 1.77 -18.62
N TYR A 215 2.22 2.94 -18.27
CA TYR A 215 2.33 3.37 -16.90
C TYR A 215 0.97 3.58 -16.23
N PHE A 216 0.04 4.29 -16.85
CA PHE A 216 -1.31 4.48 -16.32
C PHE A 216 -2.03 3.14 -16.10
N LYS A 217 -1.94 2.24 -17.07
CA LYS A 217 -2.53 0.89 -16.97
C LYS A 217 -1.92 0.09 -15.82
N MET A 218 -0.60 0.14 -15.68
CA MET A 218 0.12 -0.51 -14.60
C MET A 218 -0.35 0.00 -13.23
N MET A 219 -0.35 1.32 -13.05
CA MET A 219 -0.73 1.92 -11.77
C MET A 219 -2.19 1.69 -11.41
N ALA A 220 -3.12 1.82 -12.35
CA ALA A 220 -4.55 1.64 -12.09
C ALA A 220 -4.95 0.20 -11.76
N ILE A 221 -4.27 -0.79 -12.36
CA ILE A 221 -4.64 -2.21 -12.20
C ILE A 221 -3.76 -2.90 -11.17
N GLN A 222 -2.44 -2.76 -11.31
CA GLN A 222 -1.47 -3.52 -10.52
C GLN A 222 -1.00 -2.75 -9.29
N GLY A 223 -0.81 -1.44 -9.40
CA GLY A 223 -0.40 -0.59 -8.28
C GLY A 223 -1.38 -0.67 -7.11
N VAL A 224 -2.69 -0.62 -7.40
CA VAL A 224 -3.75 -0.80 -6.38
C VAL A 224 -3.66 -2.19 -5.73
N GLY A 225 -3.51 -3.23 -6.54
CA GLY A 225 -3.46 -4.61 -6.06
C GLY A 225 -2.27 -4.88 -5.14
N LEU A 226 -1.09 -4.36 -5.48
CA LEU A 226 0.13 -4.53 -4.68
C LEU A 226 0.05 -3.82 -3.33
N VAL A 227 -0.41 -2.57 -3.33
CA VAL A 227 -0.63 -1.80 -2.10
C VAL A 227 -1.62 -2.54 -1.20
N HIS A 228 -2.74 -2.98 -1.75
CA HIS A 228 -3.75 -3.74 -1.02
C HIS A 228 -3.20 -5.05 -0.45
N GLN A 229 -2.47 -5.83 -1.25
CA GLN A 229 -1.91 -7.11 -0.83
C GLN A 229 -0.94 -6.96 0.35
N HIS A 230 -0.05 -5.99 0.30
CA HIS A 230 0.86 -5.70 1.41
C HIS A 230 0.09 -5.33 2.68
N LEU A 231 -0.87 -4.42 2.56
CA LEU A 231 -1.66 -3.95 3.69
C LEU A 231 -2.51 -5.05 4.32
N GLU A 232 -3.03 -6.00 3.52
CA GLU A 232 -3.74 -7.17 4.04
C GLU A 232 -2.84 -8.08 4.87
N VAL A 233 -1.58 -8.28 4.47
CA VAL A 233 -0.61 -9.06 5.27
C VAL A 233 -0.39 -8.40 6.63
N VAL A 234 -0.18 -7.08 6.66
CA VAL A 234 0.03 -6.34 7.92
C VAL A 234 -1.25 -6.30 8.76
N ALA A 235 -2.41 -6.14 8.15
CA ALA A 235 -3.71 -6.18 8.82
C ALA A 235 -4.00 -7.56 9.44
N ALA A 236 -3.63 -8.64 8.74
CA ALA A 236 -3.75 -10.00 9.28
C ALA A 236 -2.85 -10.20 10.51
N GLU A 237 -1.63 -9.66 10.51
CA GLU A 237 -0.74 -9.66 11.68
C GLU A 237 -1.35 -8.87 12.85
N ALA A 238 -1.95 -7.71 12.57
CA ALA A 238 -2.66 -6.91 13.58
C ALA A 238 -3.84 -7.68 14.19
N ARG A 239 -4.71 -8.27 13.36
CA ARG A 239 -5.85 -9.12 13.82
C ARG A 239 -5.37 -10.29 14.69
N LYS A 240 -4.29 -10.96 14.28
CA LYS A 240 -3.69 -12.05 15.06
C LYS A 240 -3.18 -11.58 16.43
N THR A 241 -2.52 -10.42 16.46
CA THR A 241 -2.03 -9.80 17.69
C THR A 241 -3.19 -9.47 18.64
N ILE A 242 -4.26 -8.88 18.15
CA ILE A 242 -5.48 -8.59 18.93
C ILE A 242 -6.03 -9.90 19.54
N ARG A 243 -6.22 -10.93 18.73
CA ARG A 243 -6.78 -12.21 19.20
C ARG A 243 -5.90 -12.91 20.24
N SER A 244 -4.57 -12.82 20.11
CA SER A 244 -3.65 -13.40 21.10
C SER A 244 -3.73 -12.72 22.48
N ARG A 245 -4.30 -11.54 22.56
CA ARG A 245 -4.46 -10.72 23.77
C ARG A 245 -5.85 -10.86 24.40
N ALA A 246 -6.64 -11.83 23.98
CA ALA A 246 -8.03 -12.03 24.44
C ALA A 246 -8.18 -12.09 25.96
N GLY A 247 -7.20 -12.65 26.68
CA GLY A 247 -7.21 -12.71 28.17
C GLY A 247 -7.19 -11.36 28.86
N LEU A 248 -6.74 -10.27 28.15
CA LEU A 248 -6.74 -8.92 28.73
C LEU A 248 -8.16 -8.34 28.90
N VAL A 249 -9.16 -8.96 28.31
CA VAL A 249 -10.56 -8.53 28.38
C VAL A 249 -11.22 -8.98 29.69
N ASP A 250 -10.78 -10.09 30.27
CA ASP A 250 -11.44 -10.73 31.42
C ASP A 250 -11.59 -9.81 32.65
N PRO A 251 -10.60 -9.01 33.06
CA PRO A 251 -10.76 -8.09 34.17
C PRO A 251 -11.85 -7.02 33.96
N TYR A 252 -12.10 -6.64 32.73
CA TYR A 252 -13.14 -5.65 32.37
C TYR A 252 -14.53 -6.29 32.39
N ILE A 253 -14.63 -7.54 31.95
CA ILE A 253 -15.85 -8.35 32.03
C ILE A 253 -16.26 -8.54 33.49
N ASP A 254 -15.31 -8.89 34.35
CA ASP A 254 -15.57 -9.12 35.79
C ASP A 254 -16.01 -7.82 36.51
N LYS A 255 -15.49 -6.68 36.08
CA LYS A 255 -15.94 -5.38 36.61
C LYS A 255 -17.37 -5.08 36.16
N SER A 256 -17.69 -5.29 34.87
CA SER A 256 -19.04 -5.07 34.32
C SER A 256 -20.12 -5.99 34.94
N ARG A 257 -19.76 -7.13 35.49
CA ARG A 257 -20.70 -8.05 36.19
C ARG A 257 -21.09 -7.56 37.59
N ARG A 258 -20.31 -6.65 38.17
CA ARG A 258 -20.51 -6.14 39.52
C ARG A 258 -21.35 -4.87 39.56
N GLU A 259 -21.57 -4.26 38.41
CA GLU A 259 -22.44 -3.12 38.19
C GLU A 259 -23.83 -3.56 37.76
#